data_05636455853dc286929fa77d932ac634
#
_entry.id   05636455853dc286929fa77d932ac634
#
_cell.length_a   1.000
_cell.length_b   1.000
_cell.length_c   1.000
_cell.angle_alpha   90.00
_cell.angle_beta   90.00
_cell.angle_gamma   90.00
#
_symmetry.space_group_name_H-M   'P 1'
#
loop_
_entity.id
_entity.type
_entity.pdbx_description
1 polymer ?
#
loop_
_entity_poly.entity_id
_entity_poly.type
_entity_poly.pdbx_seq_one_letter_code
_entity_poly.pdbx_strand_id
1 'polypeptide(L)'
;MVIQDYLENERTGDETLSEENRDALFLSLQGKRMTERQIRELVKKYTSIGLSTSRKKGYSPHKLRATAATSLIGRGNSIYDVQALLDHEQVTTTQLYAAHKMNVKRDLVRDMEWELERSGKKEGKPYEKDKK
;
A
#
# COMPACT_ATOMS: atom_id res chain seq x y z
N MET A 1 20.22 8.27 -6.76
CA MET A 1 19.05 7.92 -5.90
C MET A 1 18.38 9.21 -5.47
N VAL A 2 17.05 9.29 -5.47
CA VAL A 2 16.29 10.56 -5.26
C VAL A 2 16.65 11.31 -3.96
N ILE A 3 16.86 10.58 -2.87
CA ILE A 3 17.24 11.21 -1.57
C ILE A 3 18.65 11.80 -1.63
N GLN A 4 19.56 11.12 -2.28
CA GLN A 4 20.93 11.60 -2.42
C GLN A 4 20.98 12.87 -3.28
N ASP A 5 20.26 12.89 -4.38
CA ASP A 5 20.12 14.07 -5.23
C ASP A 5 19.51 15.26 -4.49
N TYR A 6 18.48 15.02 -3.68
CA TYR A 6 17.91 16.06 -2.81
C TYR A 6 18.93 16.62 -1.82
N LEU A 7 19.73 15.75 -1.17
CA LEU A 7 20.74 16.18 -0.19
C LEU A 7 21.87 17.02 -0.82
N GLU A 8 22.27 16.65 -2.04
CA GLU A 8 23.38 17.30 -2.73
C GLU A 8 22.97 18.60 -3.45
N ASN A 9 21.75 18.65 -4.01
CA ASN A 9 21.37 19.71 -4.94
C ASN A 9 20.21 20.59 -4.46
N GLU A 10 19.35 20.10 -3.59
CA GLU A 10 18.11 20.81 -3.21
C GLU A 10 18.05 21.22 -1.75
N ARG A 11 18.63 20.40 -0.86
CA ARG A 11 18.61 20.68 0.58
C ARG A 11 19.48 21.90 0.89
N THR A 12 18.93 22.84 1.65
CA THR A 12 19.68 23.99 2.18
C THR A 12 20.91 23.51 2.97
N GLY A 13 22.09 24.07 2.70
CA GLY A 13 23.33 23.72 3.38
C GLY A 13 23.26 23.97 4.89
N ASP A 14 23.92 23.13 5.66
CA ASP A 14 23.90 23.16 7.14
C ASP A 14 24.45 24.48 7.72
N GLU A 15 25.27 25.18 6.96
CA GLU A 15 25.91 26.45 7.36
C GLU A 15 24.89 27.57 7.58
N THR A 16 23.74 27.50 6.86
CA THR A 16 22.68 28.50 6.94
C THR A 16 21.54 28.13 7.86
N LEU A 17 21.57 26.89 8.42
CA LEU A 17 20.51 26.37 9.26
C LEU A 17 20.80 26.64 10.75
N SER A 18 19.74 26.88 11.53
CA SER A 18 19.85 26.87 12.98
C SER A 18 20.19 25.48 13.49
N GLU A 19 20.87 25.40 14.63
CA GLU A 19 21.38 24.15 15.22
C GLU A 19 20.28 23.09 15.37
N GLU A 20 19.08 23.47 15.78
CA GLU A 20 17.91 22.59 15.91
C GLU A 20 17.36 22.03 14.60
N ASN A 21 17.69 22.65 13.45
CA ASN A 21 17.19 22.23 12.13
C ASN A 21 18.24 21.46 11.31
N ARG A 22 19.50 21.42 11.73
CA ARG A 22 20.58 20.71 11.01
C ARG A 22 20.32 19.23 10.88
N ASP A 23 19.81 18.59 11.93
CA ASP A 23 19.52 17.15 11.96
C ASP A 23 18.24 16.77 11.19
N ALA A 24 17.49 17.75 10.68
CA ALA A 24 16.31 17.47 9.90
C ALA A 24 16.68 17.03 8.48
N LEU A 25 16.26 15.82 8.09
CA LEU A 25 16.44 15.35 6.71
C LEU A 25 15.65 16.23 5.73
N PHE A 26 14.38 16.46 6.01
CA PHE A 26 13.50 17.27 5.16
C PHE A 26 13.22 18.64 5.77
N LEU A 27 13.47 19.66 4.97
CA LEU A 27 13.30 21.06 5.35
C LEU A 27 12.16 21.71 4.55
N SER A 28 11.45 22.63 5.19
CA SER A 28 10.54 23.54 4.51
C SER A 28 11.32 24.53 3.65
N LEU A 29 10.62 25.24 2.76
CA LEU A 29 11.22 26.34 1.96
C LEU A 29 11.86 27.46 2.80
N GLN A 30 11.54 27.51 4.10
CA GLN A 30 12.09 28.47 5.05
C GLN A 30 13.32 27.91 5.81
N GLY A 31 13.85 26.75 5.43
CA GLY A 31 14.97 26.11 6.10
C GLY A 31 14.66 25.56 7.50
N LYS A 32 13.40 25.33 7.82
CA LYS A 32 12.96 24.76 9.10
C LYS A 32 12.55 23.32 8.95
N ARG A 33 12.71 22.53 10.00
CA ARG A 33 12.18 21.14 10.06
C ARG A 33 10.70 21.14 9.66
N MET A 34 10.34 20.24 8.76
CA MET A 34 8.95 20.09 8.34
C MET A 34 8.09 19.56 9.48
N THR A 35 6.95 20.20 9.72
CA THR A 35 5.95 19.73 10.66
C THR A 35 5.13 18.57 10.08
N GLU A 36 4.55 17.74 10.94
CA GLU A 36 3.63 16.67 10.53
C GLU A 36 2.50 17.19 9.63
N ARG A 37 1.96 18.36 9.96
CA ARG A 37 0.92 19.01 9.15
C ARG A 37 1.41 19.33 7.73
N GLN A 38 2.61 19.89 7.59
CA GLN A 38 3.19 20.20 6.28
C GLN A 38 3.41 18.94 5.45
N ILE A 39 3.93 17.87 6.06
CA ILE A 39 4.10 16.57 5.39
C ILE A 39 2.74 16.03 4.93
N ARG A 40 1.72 16.07 5.78
CA ARG A 40 0.37 15.62 5.45
C ARG A 40 -0.23 16.39 4.27
N GLU A 41 -0.10 17.71 4.25
CA GLU A 41 -0.58 18.55 3.15
C GLU A 41 0.18 18.31 1.85
N LEU A 42 1.48 18.07 1.93
CA LEU A 42 2.34 17.74 0.79
C LEU A 42 1.93 16.42 0.15
N VAL A 43 1.78 15.37 0.96
CA VAL A 43 1.31 14.06 0.50
C VAL A 43 -0.07 14.17 -0.14
N LYS A 44 -1.00 14.88 0.48
CA LYS A 44 -2.34 15.14 -0.08
C LYS A 44 -2.28 15.83 -1.44
N LYS A 45 -1.44 16.85 -1.57
CA LYS A 45 -1.25 17.60 -2.82
C LYS A 45 -0.78 16.67 -3.94
N TYR A 46 0.32 15.96 -3.74
CA TYR A 46 0.90 15.15 -4.81
C TYR A 46 0.07 13.92 -5.16
N THR A 47 -0.54 13.29 -4.18
CA THR A 47 -1.44 12.16 -4.46
C THR A 47 -2.71 12.58 -5.18
N SER A 48 -3.24 13.78 -4.90
CA SER A 48 -4.40 14.30 -5.64
C SER A 48 -4.04 14.59 -7.11
N ILE A 49 -2.84 15.09 -7.39
CA ILE A 49 -2.36 15.29 -8.75
C ILE A 49 -2.19 13.95 -9.47
N GLY A 50 -1.48 13.00 -8.87
CA GLY A 50 -1.25 11.68 -9.46
C GLY A 50 -2.52 10.87 -9.72
N LEU A 51 -3.56 11.09 -8.91
CA LEU A 51 -4.87 10.45 -9.06
C LEU A 51 -5.86 11.27 -9.90
N SER A 52 -5.44 12.42 -10.44
CA SER A 52 -6.30 13.34 -11.19
C SER A 52 -7.61 13.68 -10.44
N THR A 53 -7.50 13.93 -9.14
CA THR A 53 -8.66 14.16 -8.25
C THR A 53 -8.52 15.47 -7.48
N SER A 54 -9.58 15.89 -6.79
CA SER A 54 -9.54 17.08 -5.95
C SER A 54 -8.62 16.88 -4.74
N ARG A 55 -8.02 17.98 -4.24
CA ARG A 55 -7.12 17.96 -3.07
C ARG A 55 -7.77 17.32 -1.82
N LYS A 56 -9.08 17.45 -1.65
CA LYS A 56 -9.82 16.82 -0.55
C LYS A 56 -9.80 15.29 -0.62
N LYS A 57 -9.71 14.73 -1.83
CA LYS A 57 -9.66 13.28 -2.09
C LYS A 57 -8.24 12.71 -2.17
N GLY A 58 -7.21 13.55 -2.06
CA GLY A 58 -5.82 13.12 -1.97
C GLY A 58 -5.58 12.21 -0.76
N TYR A 59 -4.63 11.31 -0.85
CA TYR A 59 -4.33 10.34 0.20
C TYR A 59 -3.58 10.99 1.37
N SER A 60 -3.82 10.48 2.56
CA SER A 60 -3.01 10.79 3.74
C SER A 60 -1.75 9.91 3.78
N PRO A 61 -0.71 10.29 4.55
CA PRO A 61 0.46 9.41 4.78
C PRO A 61 0.07 8.03 5.31
N HIS A 62 -0.89 7.94 6.21
CA HIS A 62 -1.40 6.66 6.72
C HIS A 62 -2.01 5.80 5.60
N LYS A 63 -2.75 6.39 4.68
CA LYS A 63 -3.32 5.66 3.55
C LYS A 63 -2.24 5.13 2.59
N LEU A 64 -1.19 5.90 2.33
CA LEU A 64 -0.04 5.43 1.55
C LEU A 64 0.67 4.26 2.24
N ARG A 65 0.89 4.37 3.55
CA ARG A 65 1.48 3.29 4.36
C ARG A 65 0.62 2.02 4.31
N ALA A 66 -0.70 2.15 4.46
CA ALA A 66 -1.63 1.05 4.34
C ALA A 66 -1.61 0.40 2.95
N THR A 67 -1.53 1.20 1.89
CA THR A 67 -1.41 0.71 0.51
C THR A 67 -0.10 -0.05 0.31
N ALA A 68 1.02 0.45 0.84
CA ALA A 68 2.31 -0.23 0.78
C ALA A 68 2.26 -1.58 1.50
N ALA A 69 1.70 -1.63 2.73
CA ALA A 69 1.52 -2.86 3.48
C ALA A 69 0.71 -3.90 2.69
N THR A 70 -0.44 -3.50 2.17
CA THR A 70 -1.33 -4.36 1.39
C THR A 70 -0.64 -4.88 0.13
N SER A 71 0.11 -4.02 -0.58
CA SER A 71 0.85 -4.40 -1.78
C SER A 71 1.95 -5.41 -1.49
N LEU A 72 2.72 -5.22 -0.41
CA LEU A 72 3.79 -6.13 -0.01
C LEU A 72 3.26 -7.50 0.40
N ILE A 73 2.20 -7.54 1.22
CA ILE A 73 1.50 -8.78 1.58
C ILE A 73 0.90 -9.43 0.32
N GLY A 74 0.39 -8.60 -0.61
CA GLY A 74 -0.11 -9.03 -1.91
C GLY A 74 0.91 -9.79 -2.74
N ARG A 75 2.17 -9.45 -2.63
CA ARG A 75 3.30 -10.10 -3.32
C ARG A 75 3.83 -11.35 -2.61
N GLY A 76 3.23 -11.76 -1.50
CA GLY A 76 3.60 -12.97 -0.77
C GLY A 76 4.59 -12.75 0.36
N ASN A 77 4.94 -11.50 0.70
CA ASN A 77 5.82 -11.23 1.83
C ASN A 77 5.15 -11.58 3.16
N SER A 78 5.95 -11.99 4.14
CA SER A 78 5.48 -12.26 5.49
C SER A 78 4.89 -11.01 6.13
N ILE A 79 3.79 -11.17 6.87
CA ILE A 79 3.20 -10.09 7.66
C ILE A 79 4.18 -9.51 8.66
N TYR A 80 5.05 -10.34 9.25
CA TYR A 80 6.04 -9.92 10.23
C TYR A 80 7.14 -9.07 9.60
N ASP A 81 7.60 -9.43 8.39
CA ASP A 81 8.59 -8.64 7.65
C ASP A 81 8.02 -7.29 7.22
N VAL A 82 6.76 -7.26 6.77
CA VAL A 82 6.07 -6.01 6.41
C VAL A 82 5.86 -5.12 7.63
N GLN A 83 5.55 -5.71 8.78
CA GLN A 83 5.42 -4.99 10.04
C GLN A 83 6.74 -4.38 10.48
N ALA A 84 7.83 -5.16 10.45
CA ALA A 84 9.16 -4.69 10.79
C ALA A 84 9.62 -3.54 9.86
N LEU A 85 9.40 -3.70 8.55
CA LEU A 85 9.74 -2.66 7.57
C LEU A 85 8.99 -1.34 7.81
N LEU A 86 7.73 -1.43 8.22
CA LEU A 86 6.88 -0.25 8.43
C LEU A 86 6.93 0.28 9.87
N ASP A 87 7.76 -0.32 10.74
CA ASP A 87 7.88 0.08 12.15
C ASP A 87 6.51 0.21 12.84
N HIS A 88 5.69 -0.80 12.66
CA HIS A 88 4.36 -0.85 13.29
C HIS A 88 4.49 -1.37 14.72
N GLU A 89 4.33 -0.49 15.70
CA GLU A 89 4.29 -0.86 17.13
C GLU A 89 3.17 -1.86 17.46
N GLN A 90 2.11 -1.87 16.66
CA GLN A 90 0.97 -2.76 16.87
C GLN A 90 0.73 -3.68 15.68
N VAL A 91 0.76 -4.97 15.94
CA VAL A 91 0.47 -6.07 15.00
C VAL A 91 -0.94 -5.98 14.39
N THR A 92 -1.90 -5.40 15.12
CA THR A 92 -3.33 -5.35 14.78
C THR A 92 -3.61 -4.74 13.41
N THR A 93 -2.97 -3.63 13.05
CA THR A 93 -3.21 -2.95 11.76
C THR A 93 -2.75 -3.81 10.58
N THR A 94 -1.58 -4.42 10.69
CA THR A 94 -1.03 -5.30 9.64
C THR A 94 -1.81 -6.61 9.56
N GLN A 95 -2.28 -7.15 10.68
CA GLN A 95 -3.14 -8.35 10.74
C GLN A 95 -4.49 -8.13 10.07
N LEU A 96 -5.11 -6.96 10.22
CA LEU A 96 -6.36 -6.62 9.53
C LEU A 96 -6.20 -6.67 8.01
N TYR A 97 -5.08 -6.19 7.47
CA TYR A 97 -4.79 -6.27 6.03
C TYR A 97 -4.55 -7.71 5.57
N ALA A 98 -3.86 -8.52 6.38
CA ALA A 98 -3.64 -9.94 6.07
C ALA A 98 -4.96 -10.74 6.11
N ALA A 99 -5.82 -10.48 7.08
CA ALA A 99 -7.14 -11.12 7.19
C ALA A 99 -8.02 -10.78 5.98
N HIS A 100 -8.02 -9.52 5.53
CA HIS A 100 -8.75 -9.12 4.33
C HIS A 100 -8.26 -9.90 3.09
N LYS A 101 -6.95 -10.04 2.91
CA LYS A 101 -6.37 -10.80 1.80
C LYS A 101 -6.69 -12.30 1.87
N MET A 102 -6.66 -12.88 3.06
CA MET A 102 -7.04 -14.28 3.24
C MET A 102 -8.51 -14.52 2.89
N ASN A 103 -9.40 -13.59 3.20
CA ASN A 103 -10.80 -13.69 2.83
C ASN A 103 -10.99 -13.62 1.32
N VAL A 104 -10.34 -12.67 0.62
CA VAL A 104 -10.37 -12.59 -0.85
C VAL A 104 -9.85 -13.88 -1.49
N LYS A 105 -8.76 -14.45 -0.98
CA LYS A 105 -8.22 -15.72 -1.49
C LYS A 105 -9.16 -16.89 -1.27
N ARG A 106 -9.84 -16.94 -0.12
CA ARG A 106 -10.84 -17.96 0.20
C ARG A 106 -12.07 -17.87 -0.70
N ASP A 107 -12.54 -16.66 -0.98
CA ASP A 107 -13.65 -16.41 -1.89
C ASP A 107 -13.32 -16.82 -3.32
N LEU A 108 -12.12 -16.52 -3.80
CA LEU A 108 -11.63 -16.95 -5.13
C LEU A 108 -11.54 -18.47 -5.25
N VAL A 109 -11.06 -19.19 -4.21
CA VAL A 109 -11.00 -20.65 -4.22
C VAL A 109 -12.40 -21.24 -4.26
N ARG A 110 -13.34 -20.71 -3.46
CA ARG A 110 -14.73 -21.15 -3.45
C ARG A 110 -15.42 -20.93 -4.80
N ASP A 111 -15.16 -19.81 -5.47
CA ASP A 111 -15.70 -19.54 -6.79
C ASP A 111 -15.15 -20.49 -7.85
N MET A 112 -13.87 -20.86 -7.76
CA MET A 112 -13.25 -21.88 -8.64
C MET A 112 -13.85 -23.27 -8.40
N GLU A 113 -14.06 -23.67 -7.16
CA GLU A 113 -14.71 -24.96 -6.81
C GLU A 113 -16.11 -25.01 -7.38
N TRP A 114 -16.88 -23.94 -7.28
CA TRP A 114 -18.23 -23.86 -7.82
C TRP A 114 -18.28 -23.95 -9.36
N GLU A 115 -17.31 -23.36 -10.07
CA GLU A 115 -17.18 -23.48 -11.53
C GLU A 115 -16.83 -24.92 -11.95
N LEU A 116 -15.96 -25.60 -11.21
CA LEU A 116 -15.59 -27.00 -11.46
C LEU A 116 -16.79 -27.93 -11.28
N GLU A 117 -17.60 -27.74 -10.22
CA GLU A 117 -18.83 -28.53 -10.01
C GLU A 117 -19.87 -28.31 -11.11
N ARG A 118 -19.98 -27.09 -11.63
CA ARG A 118 -20.87 -26.79 -12.78
C ARG A 118 -20.39 -27.44 -14.07
N SER A 119 -19.11 -27.50 -14.30
CA SER A 119 -18.51 -28.15 -15.47
C SER A 119 -18.66 -29.67 -15.42
N GLY A 120 -18.49 -30.28 -14.24
CA GLY A 120 -18.64 -31.72 -14.04
C GLY A 120 -20.09 -32.23 -14.20
N LYS A 121 -21.09 -31.37 -13.96
CA LYS A 121 -22.51 -31.74 -14.17
C LYS A 121 -22.98 -31.69 -15.63
N LYS A 122 -22.19 -31.16 -16.56
CA LYS A 122 -22.52 -31.13 -18.00
C LYS A 122 -22.13 -32.41 -18.77
N GLU A 123 -21.33 -33.30 -18.20
CA GLU A 123 -20.88 -34.53 -18.88
C GLU A 123 -21.71 -35.78 -18.56
N GLY A 124 -22.81 -35.67 -17.84
CA GLY A 124 -23.70 -36.76 -17.48
C GLY A 124 -24.99 -36.87 -18.30
N LYS A 125 -24.91 -36.92 -19.63
CA LYS A 125 -26.05 -37.47 -20.40
C LYS A 125 -25.81 -38.96 -20.60
N PRO A 126 -26.74 -39.83 -20.16
CA PRO A 126 -26.62 -41.28 -20.42
C PRO A 126 -26.90 -41.51 -21.91
N TYR A 127 -26.03 -42.30 -22.53
CA TYR A 127 -26.28 -42.93 -23.82
C TYR A 127 -27.49 -43.82 -23.74
N GLU A 128 -28.55 -43.43 -24.39
CA GLU A 128 -29.67 -44.33 -24.67
C GLU A 128 -29.21 -45.37 -25.69
N LYS A 129 -29.09 -46.63 -25.24
CA LYS A 129 -28.92 -47.75 -26.15
C LYS A 129 -30.26 -48.05 -26.80
N ASP A 130 -30.37 -47.73 -28.06
CA ASP A 130 -31.42 -48.29 -28.92
C ASP A 130 -31.34 -49.82 -28.90
N LYS A 131 -32.36 -50.44 -28.40
CA LYS A 131 -32.64 -51.88 -28.62
C LYS A 131 -33.55 -52.01 -29.84
N LYS A 132 -33.01 -52.64 -30.84
CA LYS A 132 -33.80 -53.37 -31.76
C LYS A 132 -34.24 -54.65 -31.14
#